data_1627b45781506adeca23e09719aabcb8
#
_entry.id   1627b45781506adeca23e09719aabcb8
#
_cell.length_a   1.000
_cell.length_b   1.000
_cell.length_c   1.000
_cell.angle_alpha   90.00
_cell.angle_beta   90.00
_cell.angle_gamma   90.00
#
_symmetry.space_group_name_H-M   'P 1'
#
loop_
_entity.id
_entity.type
_entity.pdbx_description
1 polymer ?
#
loop_
_entity_poly.entity_id
_entity_poly.type
_entity_poly.pdbx_seq_one_letter_code
_entity_poly.pdbx_strand_id
1 'polypeptide(L)'
;MERHSKECDQVIRIQNIYYMLAYAFQVLNEQGYKNIATESFDNTAELFAAILSQGIRTQIKRGLGKEYIPVTESLSTMRGKIDMSESFKTQAFLKKQIVCSYNEFSVNSYMNRIIKSTVMLLLNSDISKTRKKELRKLMVYFVEVDVIDLYGINWHIQYNRNNQTYRMLISVCYLVVKGLLQKQSDGTTKLMDFLDEQRMCRLYEKFILEYYRREYPRITSRASQIPWQLDDDRSAMLPVMQTDIILSYEEKILIIDAKYYAHSTQIQYDRHTVHSGNLYQIFTYVKNKEAELVDRPHEVSGMLLYAKTDEDIFPDNEYRMSGNRIEVRTLNLDGDFSFIRAQLDGIAEKYFGIVNQNKEVR
;
A
#
# COMPACT_ATOMS: atom_id res chain seq x y z
N MET A 1 17.97 -31.68 24.52
CA MET A 1 17.65 -31.72 23.07
C MET A 1 16.67 -30.57 22.83
N GLU A 2 17.22 -29.35 22.73
CA GLU A 2 16.47 -28.11 22.56
C GLU A 2 16.08 -28.00 21.09
N ARG A 3 14.78 -28.06 20.83
CA ARG A 3 14.23 -27.67 19.51
C ARG A 3 14.22 -26.15 19.46
N HIS A 4 15.20 -25.56 18.80
CA HIS A 4 15.11 -24.22 18.31
C HIS A 4 13.97 -24.18 17.29
N SER A 5 12.86 -23.56 17.67
CA SER A 5 11.87 -23.05 16.71
C SER A 5 12.56 -21.95 15.92
N LYS A 6 12.99 -22.25 14.70
CA LYS A 6 13.35 -21.18 13.73
C LYS A 6 12.08 -20.41 13.44
N GLU A 7 11.99 -19.21 13.97
CA GLU A 7 10.98 -18.24 13.57
C GLU A 7 11.14 -17.94 12.08
N CYS A 8 10.04 -18.01 11.38
CA CYS A 8 9.90 -17.85 9.95
C CYS A 8 10.11 -16.37 9.58
N ASP A 9 11.30 -16.02 9.11
CA ASP A 9 11.63 -14.66 8.66
C ASP A 9 11.26 -14.52 7.16
N GLN A 10 10.15 -13.87 6.84
CA GLN A 10 9.88 -13.42 5.46
C GLN A 10 10.95 -12.41 5.03
N VAL A 11 11.92 -12.84 4.25
CA VAL A 11 13.05 -11.98 3.86
C VAL A 11 12.76 -11.30 2.52
N ILE A 12 12.01 -10.20 2.54
CA ILE A 12 12.04 -9.25 1.42
C ILE A 12 13.21 -8.31 1.65
N ARG A 13 14.11 -8.17 0.69
CA ARG A 13 15.17 -7.18 0.77
C ARG A 13 14.56 -5.79 0.94
N ILE A 14 15.08 -4.99 1.89
CA ILE A 14 14.60 -3.64 2.20
C ILE A 14 14.52 -2.78 0.92
N GLN A 15 15.48 -2.94 0.02
CA GLN A 15 15.52 -2.24 -1.24
C GLN A 15 14.35 -2.61 -2.19
N ASN A 16 13.88 -3.85 -2.13
CA ASN A 16 12.72 -4.27 -2.93
C ASN A 16 11.41 -3.63 -2.42
N ILE A 17 11.30 -3.37 -1.13
CA ILE A 17 10.19 -2.57 -0.57
C ILE A 17 10.18 -1.17 -1.19
N TYR A 18 11.36 -0.53 -1.34
CA TYR A 18 11.46 0.74 -2.03
C TYR A 18 10.95 0.64 -3.48
N TYR A 19 11.39 -0.37 -4.24
CA TYR A 19 10.95 -0.54 -5.62
C TYR A 19 9.45 -0.82 -5.72
N MET A 20 8.89 -1.66 -4.85
CA MET A 20 7.44 -1.89 -4.80
C MET A 20 6.67 -0.59 -4.55
N LEU A 21 7.15 0.24 -3.61
CA LEU A 21 6.59 1.56 -3.34
C LEU A 21 6.76 2.52 -4.53
N ALA A 22 7.90 2.47 -5.24
CA ALA A 22 8.19 3.32 -6.39
C ALA A 22 7.29 3.02 -7.60
N TYR A 23 6.92 1.76 -7.79
CA TYR A 23 5.90 1.40 -8.77
C TYR A 23 4.49 1.77 -8.28
N ALA A 24 4.15 1.44 -7.04
CA ALA A 24 2.85 1.75 -6.47
C ALA A 24 2.56 3.26 -6.39
N PHE A 25 3.60 4.10 -6.26
CA PHE A 25 3.50 5.55 -6.15
C PHE A 25 4.49 6.23 -7.10
N GLN A 26 3.99 6.70 -8.24
CA GLN A 26 4.82 7.33 -9.29
C GLN A 26 5.71 8.49 -8.80
N VAL A 27 5.28 9.19 -7.76
CA VAL A 27 6.01 10.29 -7.13
C VAL A 27 7.43 9.89 -6.68
N LEU A 28 7.65 8.62 -6.31
CA LEU A 28 8.98 8.13 -5.93
C LEU A 28 9.96 8.02 -7.10
N ASN A 29 9.48 8.14 -8.34
CA ASN A 29 10.33 8.19 -9.54
C ASN A 29 10.81 9.61 -9.88
N GLU A 30 10.35 10.64 -9.16
CA GLU A 30 10.81 12.01 -9.33
C GLU A 30 12.27 12.17 -8.84
N GLN A 31 13.01 13.15 -9.41
CA GLN A 31 14.45 13.32 -9.16
C GLN A 31 14.85 13.36 -7.68
N GLY A 32 14.01 13.91 -6.81
CA GLY A 32 14.30 14.02 -5.37
C GLY A 32 14.39 12.70 -4.63
N TYR A 33 13.82 11.61 -5.16
CA TYR A 33 13.80 10.29 -4.54
C TYR A 33 14.78 9.29 -5.15
N LYS A 34 15.32 9.57 -6.36
CA LYS A 34 16.24 8.64 -7.04
C LYS A 34 17.48 8.28 -6.22
N ASN A 35 17.97 9.22 -5.41
CA ASN A 35 19.12 8.98 -4.55
C ASN A 35 18.83 7.94 -3.45
N ILE A 36 17.57 7.83 -3.01
CA ILE A 36 17.16 6.83 -2.00
C ILE A 36 17.30 5.42 -2.54
N ALA A 37 17.07 5.21 -3.84
CA ALA A 37 17.22 3.91 -4.49
C ALA A 37 18.64 3.35 -4.42
N THR A 38 19.66 4.22 -4.33
CA THR A 38 21.07 3.86 -4.29
C THR A 38 21.67 3.82 -2.89
N GLU A 39 20.94 4.26 -1.87
CA GLU A 39 21.38 4.18 -0.47
C GLU A 39 21.24 2.73 0.03
N SER A 40 22.18 2.30 0.86
CA SER A 40 22.04 1.07 1.66
C SER A 40 21.36 1.39 2.97
N PHE A 41 20.39 0.57 3.37
CA PHE A 41 19.64 0.74 4.61
C PHE A 41 19.85 -0.46 5.53
N ASP A 42 20.17 -0.21 6.77
CA ASP A 42 20.37 -1.26 7.79
C ASP A 42 19.05 -1.87 8.25
N ASN A 43 17.96 -1.10 8.16
CA ASN A 43 16.63 -1.54 8.53
C ASN A 43 15.53 -0.75 7.78
N THR A 44 14.32 -1.28 7.81
CA THR A 44 13.16 -0.71 7.11
C THR A 44 12.74 0.66 7.69
N ALA A 45 12.97 0.90 8.98
CA ALA A 45 12.68 2.21 9.59
C ALA A 45 13.58 3.31 9.02
N GLU A 46 14.85 3.01 8.73
CA GLU A 46 15.78 3.93 8.07
C GLU A 46 15.32 4.28 6.66
N LEU A 47 14.89 3.28 5.87
CA LEU A 47 14.31 3.50 4.54
C LEU A 47 13.06 4.40 4.61
N PHE A 48 12.12 4.10 5.49
CA PHE A 48 10.89 4.91 5.61
C PHE A 48 11.20 6.33 6.09
N ALA A 49 12.15 6.48 7.01
CA ALA A 49 12.61 7.79 7.46
C ALA A 49 13.24 8.59 6.31
N ALA A 50 13.99 7.96 5.41
CA ALA A 50 14.54 8.60 4.21
C ALA A 50 13.43 9.07 3.26
N ILE A 51 12.47 8.20 2.96
CA ILE A 51 11.33 8.54 2.09
C ILE A 51 10.51 9.69 2.70
N LEU A 52 10.19 9.62 3.99
CA LEU A 52 9.44 10.67 4.69
C LEU A 52 10.21 11.99 4.73
N SER A 53 11.52 11.97 5.02
CA SER A 53 12.35 13.18 5.00
C SER A 53 12.25 13.90 3.66
N GLN A 54 12.42 13.18 2.56
CA GLN A 54 12.36 13.74 1.22
C GLN A 54 10.95 14.25 0.86
N GLY A 55 9.91 13.48 1.22
CA GLY A 55 8.53 13.88 0.97
C GLY A 55 8.11 15.10 1.77
N ILE A 56 8.49 15.18 3.03
CA ILE A 56 8.24 16.34 3.90
C ILE A 56 8.96 17.58 3.34
N ARG A 57 10.21 17.46 2.90
CA ARG A 57 10.92 18.57 2.23
C ARG A 57 10.17 19.09 1.00
N THR A 58 9.63 18.17 0.21
CA THR A 58 8.84 18.52 -0.97
C THR A 58 7.57 19.26 -0.58
N GLN A 59 6.87 18.82 0.48
CA GLN A 59 5.67 19.50 0.96
C GLN A 59 5.99 20.89 1.55
N ILE A 60 7.08 21.01 2.32
CA ILE A 60 7.53 22.32 2.85
C ILE A 60 7.81 23.30 1.71
N LYS A 61 8.49 22.89 0.64
CA LYS A 61 8.76 23.74 -0.53
C LYS A 61 7.50 24.18 -1.26
N ARG A 62 6.45 23.36 -1.29
CA ARG A 62 5.15 23.66 -1.90
C ARG A 62 4.22 24.45 -0.96
N GLY A 63 4.58 24.56 0.32
CA GLY A 63 3.73 24.95 1.41
C GLY A 63 2.98 23.77 2.01
N LEU A 64 2.95 23.67 3.34
CA LEU A 64 2.19 22.62 4.02
C LEU A 64 0.70 22.75 3.68
N GLY A 65 0.06 21.60 3.44
CA GLY A 65 -1.37 21.55 3.18
C GLY A 65 -2.18 22.15 4.33
N LYS A 66 -3.17 22.95 3.97
CA LYS A 66 -4.06 23.61 4.93
C LYS A 66 -5.48 23.09 4.76
N GLU A 67 -6.21 23.03 5.85
CA GLU A 67 -7.62 22.65 5.91
C GLU A 67 -8.39 23.65 6.74
N TYR A 68 -9.69 23.80 6.48
CA TYR A 68 -10.58 24.55 7.33
C TYR A 68 -10.90 23.73 8.58
N ILE A 69 -10.41 24.20 9.73
CA ILE A 69 -10.59 23.53 11.02
C ILE A 69 -11.56 24.36 11.84
N PRO A 70 -12.64 23.77 12.40
CA PRO A 70 -13.53 24.47 13.29
C PRO A 70 -12.79 24.83 14.58
N VAL A 71 -12.78 26.10 14.91
CA VAL A 71 -12.19 26.66 16.14
C VAL A 71 -13.31 27.30 16.95
N THR A 72 -13.32 27.07 18.27
CA THR A 72 -14.22 27.73 19.20
C THR A 72 -13.37 28.32 20.31
N GLU A 73 -13.38 29.64 20.42
CA GLU A 73 -12.58 30.37 21.42
C GLU A 73 -13.25 31.67 21.87
N SER A 74 -12.80 32.20 23.01
CA SER A 74 -13.26 33.46 23.56
C SER A 74 -12.48 34.64 22.93
N LEU A 75 -13.16 35.51 22.22
CA LEU A 75 -12.58 36.65 21.51
C LEU A 75 -13.16 37.98 22.00
N SER A 76 -12.37 39.04 21.95
CA SER A 76 -12.82 40.43 22.22
C SER A 76 -13.57 41.06 21.06
N THR A 77 -13.45 40.47 19.86
CA THR A 77 -14.15 40.87 18.63
C THR A 77 -14.89 39.70 18.02
N MET A 78 -16.03 39.95 17.41
CA MET A 78 -16.86 38.96 16.78
C MET A 78 -16.14 38.34 15.57
N ARG A 79 -16.08 36.99 15.52
CA ARG A 79 -15.56 36.22 14.38
C ARG A 79 -16.40 34.96 14.15
N GLY A 80 -17.00 34.86 13.00
CA GLY A 80 -17.86 33.73 12.67
C GLY A 80 -19.19 33.72 13.45
N LYS A 81 -19.59 32.56 13.97
CA LYS A 81 -20.86 32.41 14.71
C LYS A 81 -20.62 32.58 16.22
N ILE A 82 -21.41 33.41 16.86
CA ILE A 82 -21.38 33.57 18.31
C ILE A 82 -22.10 32.38 18.97
N ASP A 83 -21.45 31.76 19.95
CA ASP A 83 -22.05 30.80 20.86
C ASP A 83 -22.40 31.51 22.18
N MET A 84 -23.66 32.00 22.26
CA MET A 84 -24.14 32.68 23.44
C MET A 84 -24.19 31.75 24.66
N SER A 85 -24.61 30.49 24.47
CA SER A 85 -24.72 29.52 25.56
C SER A 85 -23.36 29.26 26.20
N GLU A 86 -22.33 29.06 25.37
CA GLU A 86 -20.97 28.82 25.85
C GLU A 86 -20.33 30.09 26.42
N SER A 87 -20.67 31.27 25.87
CA SER A 87 -20.26 32.59 26.40
C SER A 87 -20.78 32.82 27.83
N PHE A 88 -22.01 32.42 28.12
CA PHE A 88 -22.56 32.48 29.48
C PHE A 88 -21.92 31.44 30.42
N LYS A 89 -21.78 30.18 29.99
CA LYS A 89 -21.16 29.12 30.81
C LYS A 89 -19.72 29.46 31.20
N THR A 90 -18.94 29.94 30.26
CA THR A 90 -17.52 30.32 30.48
C THR A 90 -17.35 31.68 31.13
N GLN A 91 -18.44 32.40 31.37
CA GLN A 91 -18.42 33.76 31.90
C GLN A 91 -17.51 34.73 31.07
N ALA A 92 -17.43 34.50 29.76
CA ALA A 92 -16.56 35.27 28.85
C ALA A 92 -16.83 36.79 28.89
N PHE A 93 -18.08 37.17 29.13
CA PHE A 93 -18.49 38.58 29.25
C PHE A 93 -17.78 39.33 30.37
N LEU A 94 -17.43 38.66 31.47
CA LEU A 94 -16.64 39.29 32.54
C LEU A 94 -15.27 39.77 32.08
N LYS A 95 -14.74 39.11 31.04
CA LYS A 95 -13.47 39.46 30.40
C LYS A 95 -13.64 40.35 29.16
N LYS A 96 -14.86 40.84 28.93
CA LYS A 96 -15.23 41.59 27.69
C LYS A 96 -14.99 40.79 26.42
N GLN A 97 -15.26 39.47 26.48
CA GLN A 97 -15.11 38.52 25.39
C GLN A 97 -16.42 37.79 25.12
N ILE A 98 -16.54 37.23 23.92
CA ILE A 98 -17.64 36.38 23.49
C ILE A 98 -17.05 35.09 22.90
N VAL A 99 -17.68 33.95 23.12
CA VAL A 99 -17.28 32.69 22.49
C VAL A 99 -17.75 32.70 21.05
N CYS A 100 -16.80 32.55 20.13
CA CYS A 100 -17.05 32.51 18.69
C CYS A 100 -16.60 31.17 18.13
N SER A 101 -17.43 30.59 17.23
CA SER A 101 -17.08 29.42 16.44
C SER A 101 -16.90 29.84 14.98
N TYR A 102 -15.75 29.53 14.42
CA TYR A 102 -15.41 29.86 13.05
C TYR A 102 -14.47 28.78 12.45
N ASN A 103 -14.34 28.78 11.13
CA ASN A 103 -13.40 27.90 10.46
C ASN A 103 -12.08 28.64 10.20
N GLU A 104 -10.98 28.10 10.69
CA GLU A 104 -9.63 28.62 10.45
C GLU A 104 -8.92 27.80 9.38
N PHE A 105 -8.31 28.50 8.42
CA PHE A 105 -7.51 27.85 7.38
C PHE A 105 -6.10 27.58 7.91
N SER A 106 -5.92 26.41 8.52
CA SER A 106 -4.77 26.08 9.35
C SER A 106 -3.89 24.99 8.73
N VAL A 107 -2.60 25.05 9.01
CA VAL A 107 -1.64 23.96 8.73
C VAL A 107 -1.82 22.76 9.66
N ASN A 108 -2.61 22.89 10.73
CA ASN A 108 -2.92 21.82 11.68
C ASN A 108 -3.90 20.79 11.08
N SER A 109 -3.77 20.52 9.78
CA SER A 109 -4.58 19.55 9.04
C SER A 109 -4.37 18.12 9.54
N TYR A 110 -5.39 17.28 9.37
CA TYR A 110 -5.33 15.90 9.83
C TYR A 110 -4.13 15.12 9.25
N MET A 111 -3.80 15.33 7.98
CA MET A 111 -2.65 14.68 7.34
C MET A 111 -1.31 15.18 7.91
N ASN A 112 -1.17 16.49 8.18
CA ASN A 112 0.05 17.02 8.80
C ASN A 112 0.23 16.51 10.23
N ARG A 113 -0.85 16.33 10.98
CA ARG A 113 -0.82 15.74 12.33
C ARG A 113 -0.37 14.28 12.29
N ILE A 114 -0.84 13.48 11.31
CA ILE A 114 -0.38 12.10 11.09
C ILE A 114 1.13 12.10 10.80
N ILE A 115 1.60 12.94 9.87
CA ILE A 115 3.02 13.02 9.50
C ILE A 115 3.86 13.39 10.72
N LYS A 116 3.50 14.42 11.47
CA LYS A 116 4.23 14.84 12.68
C LYS A 116 4.32 13.71 13.69
N SER A 117 3.19 13.07 14.01
CA SER A 117 3.14 11.98 15.01
C SER A 117 3.97 10.77 14.55
N THR A 118 3.95 10.44 13.27
CA THR A 118 4.78 9.36 12.69
C THR A 118 6.27 9.70 12.78
N VAL A 119 6.65 10.94 12.48
CA VAL A 119 8.06 11.36 12.61
C VAL A 119 8.50 11.31 14.06
N MET A 120 7.66 11.70 15.01
CA MET A 120 7.99 11.57 16.44
C MET A 120 8.22 10.10 16.85
N LEU A 121 7.41 9.17 16.32
CA LEU A 121 7.62 7.74 16.53
C LEU A 121 8.97 7.27 15.95
N LEU A 122 9.32 7.67 14.73
CA LEU A 122 10.60 7.36 14.10
C LEU A 122 11.81 7.93 14.87
N LEU A 123 11.69 9.12 15.45
CA LEU A 123 12.76 9.72 16.26
C LEU A 123 13.09 8.88 17.50
N ASN A 124 12.12 8.09 18.00
CA ASN A 124 12.29 7.17 19.13
C ASN A 124 12.70 5.76 18.69
N SER A 125 12.75 5.48 17.38
CA SER A 125 13.13 4.18 16.83
C SER A 125 14.65 4.07 16.58
N ASP A 126 15.08 2.87 16.18
CA ASP A 126 16.47 2.58 15.83
C ASP A 126 16.81 3.05 14.41
N ILE A 127 16.95 4.35 14.24
CA ILE A 127 17.44 4.99 13.01
C ILE A 127 18.71 5.79 13.31
N SER A 128 19.51 6.04 12.26
CA SER A 128 20.80 6.72 12.39
C SER A 128 20.69 8.11 13.01
N LYS A 129 21.73 8.53 13.72
CA LYS A 129 21.81 9.88 14.31
C LYS A 129 21.68 10.97 13.26
N THR A 130 22.21 10.74 12.05
CA THR A 130 22.13 11.65 10.91
C THR A 130 20.67 11.82 10.48
N ARG A 131 19.93 10.72 10.33
CA ARG A 131 18.52 10.74 9.96
C ARG A 131 17.64 11.40 11.03
N LYS A 132 17.91 11.11 12.31
CA LYS A 132 17.25 11.82 13.43
C LYS A 132 17.46 13.33 13.38
N LYS A 133 18.70 13.79 13.12
CA LYS A 133 19.01 15.23 12.98
C LYS A 133 18.26 15.86 11.80
N GLU A 134 18.19 15.16 10.68
CA GLU A 134 17.46 15.60 9.49
C GLU A 134 15.97 15.75 9.78
N LEU A 135 15.31 14.74 10.34
CA LEU A 135 13.90 14.77 10.70
C LEU A 135 13.58 15.90 11.70
N ARG A 136 14.41 16.09 12.73
CA ARG A 136 14.25 17.20 13.71
C ARG A 136 14.26 18.57 13.03
N LYS A 137 15.15 18.80 12.04
CA LYS A 137 15.19 20.05 11.28
C LYS A 137 13.88 20.30 10.51
N LEU A 138 13.27 19.24 9.96
CA LEU A 138 12.02 19.38 9.24
C LEU A 138 10.83 19.65 10.17
N MET A 139 10.88 19.13 11.41
CA MET A 139 9.80 19.33 12.38
C MET A 139 9.67 20.78 12.88
N VAL A 140 10.69 21.63 12.67
CA VAL A 140 10.58 23.08 12.94
C VAL A 140 9.45 23.72 12.16
N TYR A 141 9.15 23.24 10.96
CA TYR A 141 8.04 23.74 10.14
C TYR A 141 6.65 23.22 10.58
N PHE A 142 6.63 22.28 11.53
CA PHE A 142 5.41 21.68 12.08
C PHE A 142 5.08 22.18 13.49
N VAL A 143 5.60 23.35 13.89
CA VAL A 143 5.37 23.90 15.27
C VAL A 143 3.88 24.04 15.55
N GLU A 144 3.12 24.60 14.60
CA GLU A 144 1.67 24.84 14.71
C GLU A 144 0.82 23.58 14.47
N VAL A 145 1.45 22.43 14.24
CA VAL A 145 0.75 21.16 14.00
C VAL A 145 0.73 20.35 15.29
N ASP A 146 -0.43 19.86 15.70
CA ASP A 146 -0.57 19.03 16.90
C ASP A 146 -0.11 17.58 16.65
N VAL A 147 0.22 16.89 17.74
CA VAL A 147 0.42 15.45 17.74
C VAL A 147 -0.93 14.77 18.01
N ILE A 148 -1.18 13.64 17.36
CA ILE A 148 -2.38 12.82 17.57
C ILE A 148 -2.00 11.44 18.10
N ASP A 149 -2.96 10.80 18.75
CA ASP A 149 -2.81 9.40 19.15
C ASP A 149 -2.72 8.51 17.90
N LEU A 150 -1.62 7.75 17.85
CA LEU A 150 -1.31 6.87 16.73
C LEU A 150 -2.23 5.64 16.65
N TYR A 151 -2.81 5.20 17.78
CA TYR A 151 -3.75 4.09 17.82
C TYR A 151 -5.14 4.47 17.31
N GLY A 152 -5.54 5.73 17.50
CA GLY A 152 -6.84 6.27 17.08
C GLY A 152 -6.89 6.83 15.67
N ILE A 153 -5.85 6.69 14.84
CA ILE A 153 -5.83 7.26 13.49
C ILE A 153 -6.87 6.57 12.59
N ASN A 154 -7.78 7.37 12.02
CA ASN A 154 -8.62 6.93 10.92
C ASN A 154 -7.84 7.04 9.60
N TRP A 155 -7.47 5.90 9.04
CA TRP A 155 -6.69 5.81 7.80
C TRP A 155 -7.54 5.87 6.52
N HIS A 156 -8.87 5.98 6.63
CA HIS A 156 -9.77 6.17 5.49
C HIS A 156 -9.84 7.64 5.07
N ILE A 157 -8.73 8.12 4.51
CA ILE A 157 -8.56 9.52 4.11
C ILE A 157 -9.07 9.72 2.69
N GLN A 158 -9.91 10.75 2.51
CA GLN A 158 -10.38 11.16 1.18
C GLN A 158 -9.31 12.05 0.51
N TYR A 159 -8.92 11.67 -0.70
CA TYR A 159 -7.95 12.42 -1.50
C TYR A 159 -8.66 13.18 -2.63
N ASN A 160 -8.29 14.44 -2.80
CA ASN A 160 -8.73 15.33 -3.86
C ASN A 160 -7.49 15.90 -4.58
N ARG A 161 -7.71 16.76 -5.58
CA ARG A 161 -6.60 17.36 -6.36
C ARG A 161 -5.60 18.14 -5.48
N ASN A 162 -6.04 18.75 -4.39
CA ASN A 162 -5.22 19.62 -3.55
C ASN A 162 -4.33 18.81 -2.58
N ASN A 163 -4.76 17.62 -2.16
CA ASN A 163 -4.05 16.79 -1.18
C ASN A 163 -3.49 15.49 -1.75
N GLN A 164 -3.62 15.26 -3.06
CA GLN A 164 -3.13 14.04 -3.73
C GLN A 164 -1.64 13.78 -3.46
N THR A 165 -0.84 14.84 -3.32
CA THR A 165 0.60 14.74 -3.02
C THR A 165 0.90 14.13 -1.66
N TYR A 166 -0.06 14.14 -0.73
CA TYR A 166 0.06 13.51 0.59
C TYR A 166 -0.18 11.99 0.55
N ARG A 167 -0.83 11.48 -0.49
CA ARG A 167 -1.26 10.07 -0.56
C ARG A 167 -0.11 9.09 -0.30
N MET A 168 1.03 9.31 -0.94
CA MET A 168 2.22 8.47 -0.74
C MET A 168 2.75 8.62 0.70
N LEU A 169 2.91 9.86 1.21
CA LEU A 169 3.40 10.10 2.55
C LEU A 169 2.53 9.43 3.62
N ILE A 170 1.22 9.56 3.50
CA ILE A 170 0.27 8.93 4.43
C ILE A 170 0.35 7.40 4.36
N SER A 171 0.53 6.84 3.16
CA SER A 171 0.73 5.40 3.00
C SER A 171 2.01 4.92 3.69
N VAL A 172 3.11 5.68 3.57
CA VAL A 172 4.36 5.39 4.28
C VAL A 172 4.18 5.58 5.80
N CYS A 173 3.52 6.66 6.25
CA CYS A 173 3.19 6.86 7.66
C CYS A 173 2.42 5.68 8.23
N TYR A 174 1.45 5.17 7.48
CA TYR A 174 0.71 4.00 7.90
C TYR A 174 1.61 2.77 8.12
N LEU A 175 2.49 2.45 7.17
CA LEU A 175 3.41 1.31 7.29
C LEU A 175 4.33 1.47 8.52
N VAL A 176 4.83 2.69 8.75
CA VAL A 176 5.66 3.01 9.92
C VAL A 176 4.91 2.83 11.23
N VAL A 177 3.71 3.43 11.32
CA VAL A 177 2.92 3.41 12.57
C VAL A 177 2.53 1.98 12.93
N LYS A 178 2.02 1.21 11.98
CA LYS A 178 1.64 -0.18 12.24
C LYS A 178 2.84 -1.04 12.59
N GLY A 179 3.93 -0.94 11.84
CA GLY A 179 5.14 -1.72 12.10
C GLY A 179 5.84 -1.39 13.45
N LEU A 180 5.91 -0.12 13.84
CA LEU A 180 6.60 0.26 15.08
C LEU A 180 5.73 0.15 16.34
N LEU A 181 4.41 0.35 16.26
CA LEU A 181 3.53 0.21 17.43
C LEU A 181 3.40 -1.25 17.87
N GLN A 182 3.36 -2.18 16.94
CA GLN A 182 3.28 -3.60 17.27
C GLN A 182 4.55 -4.09 17.96
N LYS A 183 5.72 -3.56 17.57
CA LYS A 183 7.00 -3.82 18.25
C LYS A 183 6.99 -3.44 19.75
N GLN A 184 6.24 -2.42 20.14
CA GLN A 184 6.14 -1.99 21.54
C GLN A 184 5.31 -2.94 22.39
N SER A 185 4.35 -3.68 21.80
CA SER A 185 3.48 -4.61 22.53
C SER A 185 4.14 -5.95 22.86
N ASP A 186 5.04 -6.45 22.01
CA ASP A 186 5.55 -7.83 22.11
C ASP A 186 7.01 -7.96 22.53
N GLY A 187 7.72 -6.85 22.74
CA GLY A 187 9.10 -6.85 23.28
C GLY A 187 10.20 -7.43 22.38
N THR A 188 9.86 -8.00 21.24
CA THR A 188 10.80 -8.59 20.26
C THR A 188 10.48 -8.11 18.82
N THR A 189 11.24 -7.47 18.19
CA THR A 189 12.17 -7.45 17.13
C THR A 189 11.80 -7.56 15.67
N LYS A 190 11.80 -6.89 14.76
CA LYS A 190 11.89 -6.73 13.31
C LYS A 190 10.65 -6.11 12.71
N LEU A 191 10.85 -4.91 12.20
CA LEU A 191 9.83 -4.13 11.49
C LEU A 191 9.23 -4.88 10.27
N MET A 192 9.92 -5.91 9.76
CA MET A 192 9.48 -6.73 8.64
C MET A 192 8.38 -7.74 9.02
N ASP A 193 8.36 -8.22 10.27
CA ASP A 193 7.41 -9.24 10.72
C ASP A 193 5.99 -8.67 10.92
N PHE A 194 5.84 -7.34 10.85
CA PHE A 194 4.65 -6.63 11.28
C PHE A 194 4.02 -5.70 10.23
N LEU A 195 4.47 -5.75 8.99
CA LEU A 195 3.66 -5.17 7.94
C LEU A 195 2.41 -6.04 7.82
N ASP A 196 1.30 -5.55 8.40
CA ASP A 196 -0.02 -6.16 8.33
C ASP A 196 -0.20 -6.86 6.98
N GLU A 197 -0.32 -8.18 7.01
CA GLU A 197 -0.39 -9.05 5.84
C GLU A 197 -1.35 -8.52 4.78
N GLN A 198 -2.49 -7.96 5.19
CA GLN A 198 -3.46 -7.34 4.31
C GLN A 198 -2.90 -6.14 3.52
N ARG A 199 -1.92 -5.42 4.06
CA ARG A 199 -1.43 -4.21 3.42
C ARG A 199 -0.18 -4.45 2.60
N MET A 200 0.64 -5.41 3.01
CA MET A 200 1.65 -5.94 2.10
C MET A 200 0.97 -6.58 0.89
N CYS A 201 -0.17 -7.26 1.09
CA CYS A 201 -0.99 -7.75 0.00
C CYS A 201 -1.39 -6.61 -0.94
N ARG A 202 -1.98 -5.53 -0.43
CA ARG A 202 -2.37 -4.35 -1.24
C ARG A 202 -1.19 -3.65 -1.92
N LEU A 203 -0.03 -3.56 -1.24
CA LEU A 203 1.18 -3.01 -1.85
C LEU A 203 1.68 -3.92 -2.97
N TYR A 204 1.67 -5.22 -2.75
CA TYR A 204 2.09 -6.25 -3.69
C TYR A 204 1.18 -6.27 -4.94
N GLU A 205 -0.15 -6.31 -4.75
CA GLU A 205 -1.14 -6.20 -5.82
C GLU A 205 -0.92 -4.95 -6.67
N LYS A 206 -0.78 -3.80 -5.99
CA LYS A 206 -0.57 -2.52 -6.65
C LYS A 206 0.76 -2.45 -7.37
N PHE A 207 1.83 -3.00 -6.79
CA PHE A 207 3.13 -3.08 -7.42
C PHE A 207 3.05 -3.84 -8.75
N ILE A 208 2.45 -5.04 -8.76
CA ILE A 208 2.35 -5.88 -9.95
C ILE A 208 1.51 -5.16 -11.03
N LEU A 209 0.36 -4.60 -10.64
CA LEU A 209 -0.51 -3.86 -11.56
C LEU A 209 0.21 -2.68 -12.21
N GLU A 210 0.89 -1.85 -11.42
CA GLU A 210 1.60 -0.67 -11.94
C GLU A 210 2.89 -1.05 -12.69
N TYR A 211 3.50 -2.20 -12.35
CA TYR A 211 4.60 -2.77 -13.12
C TYR A 211 4.17 -3.01 -14.57
N TYR A 212 3.10 -3.76 -14.80
CA TYR A 212 2.62 -4.05 -16.16
C TYR A 212 2.11 -2.80 -16.87
N ARG A 213 1.45 -1.88 -16.19
CA ARG A 213 1.02 -0.60 -16.77
C ARG A 213 2.19 0.22 -17.32
N ARG A 214 3.31 0.21 -16.61
CA ARG A 214 4.47 1.02 -16.94
C ARG A 214 5.39 0.35 -17.95
N GLU A 215 5.73 -0.90 -17.68
CA GLU A 215 6.74 -1.62 -18.47
C GLU A 215 6.14 -2.24 -19.75
N TYR A 216 4.83 -2.45 -19.79
CA TYR A 216 4.12 -3.07 -20.89
C TYR A 216 2.92 -2.25 -21.37
N PRO A 217 3.11 -1.04 -21.94
CA PRO A 217 1.99 -0.17 -22.34
C PRO A 217 1.09 -0.77 -23.43
N ARG A 218 1.55 -1.79 -24.15
CA ARG A 218 0.75 -2.54 -25.14
C ARG A 218 -0.22 -3.52 -24.48
N ILE A 219 0.03 -3.92 -23.23
CA ILE A 219 -0.86 -4.78 -22.46
C ILE A 219 -1.79 -3.88 -21.66
N THR A 220 -3.09 -4.00 -21.88
CA THR A 220 -4.08 -3.32 -21.04
C THR A 220 -4.10 -3.95 -19.66
N SER A 221 -3.71 -3.20 -18.64
CA SER A 221 -3.58 -3.68 -17.26
C SER A 221 -4.55 -2.91 -16.35
N ARG A 222 -5.48 -3.61 -15.70
CA ARG A 222 -6.51 -3.00 -14.84
C ARG A 222 -6.93 -3.92 -13.70
N ALA A 223 -7.35 -3.32 -12.59
CA ALA A 223 -8.18 -3.98 -11.59
C ALA A 223 -9.64 -3.72 -11.97
N SER A 224 -10.47 -4.73 -12.08
CA SER A 224 -11.86 -4.57 -12.49
C SER A 224 -12.77 -5.62 -11.87
N GLN A 225 -14.05 -5.31 -11.85
CA GLN A 225 -15.08 -6.27 -11.50
C GLN A 225 -15.36 -7.20 -12.67
N ILE A 226 -15.69 -8.44 -12.36
CA ILE A 226 -16.20 -9.42 -13.32
C ILE A 226 -17.68 -9.64 -12.95
N PRO A 227 -18.61 -9.44 -13.91
CA PRO A 227 -20.01 -9.72 -13.64
C PRO A 227 -20.27 -11.22 -13.51
N TRP A 228 -21.19 -11.60 -12.62
CA TRP A 228 -21.71 -12.95 -12.60
C TRP A 228 -22.47 -13.22 -13.89
N GLN A 229 -22.17 -14.32 -14.55
CA GLN A 229 -22.93 -14.79 -15.69
C GLN A 229 -24.05 -15.71 -15.20
N LEU A 230 -25.28 -15.23 -15.29
CA LEU A 230 -26.46 -15.88 -14.70
C LEU A 230 -27.44 -16.30 -15.79
N ASP A 231 -28.06 -17.45 -15.60
CA ASP A 231 -29.08 -17.96 -16.55
C ASP A 231 -30.45 -17.32 -16.33
N ASP A 232 -30.68 -16.69 -15.17
CA ASP A 232 -32.01 -16.20 -14.73
C ASP A 232 -32.04 -14.73 -14.26
N ASP A 233 -31.00 -13.96 -14.49
CA ASP A 233 -30.83 -12.55 -14.11
C ASP A 233 -31.00 -12.25 -12.60
N ARG A 234 -31.04 -13.24 -11.72
CA ARG A 234 -31.24 -13.09 -10.28
C ARG A 234 -29.93 -12.88 -9.56
N SER A 235 -29.48 -11.63 -9.44
CA SER A 235 -28.21 -11.26 -8.82
C SER A 235 -28.31 -10.86 -7.34
N ALA A 236 -29.50 -10.92 -6.73
CA ALA A 236 -29.72 -10.50 -5.35
C ALA A 236 -28.82 -11.26 -4.38
N MET A 237 -28.07 -10.54 -3.52
CA MET A 237 -27.14 -11.07 -2.52
C MET A 237 -25.87 -11.75 -3.08
N LEU A 238 -25.62 -11.74 -4.38
CA LEU A 238 -24.34 -12.20 -4.91
C LEU A 238 -23.22 -11.20 -4.56
N PRO A 239 -22.06 -11.68 -4.08
CA PRO A 239 -20.94 -10.81 -3.78
C PRO A 239 -20.34 -10.25 -5.08
N VAL A 240 -19.74 -9.06 -4.99
CA VAL A 240 -18.99 -8.48 -6.10
C VAL A 240 -17.71 -9.28 -6.32
N MET A 241 -17.48 -9.73 -7.56
CA MET A 241 -16.20 -10.34 -7.96
C MET A 241 -15.22 -9.24 -8.37
N GLN A 242 -14.34 -8.84 -7.45
CA GLN A 242 -13.30 -7.86 -7.69
C GLN A 242 -11.96 -8.55 -7.91
N THR A 243 -11.36 -8.35 -9.09
CA THR A 243 -10.02 -8.89 -9.40
C THR A 243 -8.94 -7.91 -8.99
N ASP A 244 -7.77 -8.44 -8.63
CA ASP A 244 -6.59 -7.62 -8.35
C ASP A 244 -6.01 -7.08 -9.66
N ILE A 245 -5.79 -7.95 -10.65
CA ILE A 245 -5.18 -7.60 -11.92
C ILE A 245 -5.81 -8.38 -13.06
N ILE A 246 -6.17 -7.68 -14.12
CA ILE A 246 -6.48 -8.26 -15.43
C ILE A 246 -5.50 -7.68 -16.44
N LEU A 247 -4.77 -8.55 -17.11
CA LEU A 247 -3.91 -8.23 -18.24
C LEU A 247 -4.60 -8.68 -19.53
N SER A 248 -4.68 -7.81 -20.53
CA SER A 248 -5.33 -8.14 -21.81
C SER A 248 -4.49 -7.63 -22.98
N TYR A 249 -4.29 -8.49 -23.96
CA TYR A 249 -3.65 -8.16 -25.22
C TYR A 249 -4.27 -9.00 -26.33
N GLU A 250 -4.84 -8.33 -27.35
CA GLU A 250 -5.61 -8.98 -28.42
C GLU A 250 -6.71 -9.88 -27.84
N GLU A 251 -6.74 -11.16 -28.20
CA GLU A 251 -7.73 -12.14 -27.74
C GLU A 251 -7.36 -12.79 -26.39
N LYS A 252 -6.15 -12.53 -25.88
CA LYS A 252 -5.61 -13.17 -24.68
C LYS A 252 -5.87 -12.35 -23.44
N ILE A 253 -6.36 -13.01 -22.39
CA ILE A 253 -6.67 -12.40 -21.12
C ILE A 253 -6.07 -13.27 -20.01
N LEU A 254 -5.28 -12.65 -19.14
CA LEU A 254 -4.75 -13.27 -17.92
C LEU A 254 -5.32 -12.54 -16.71
N ILE A 255 -6.02 -13.27 -15.86
CA ILE A 255 -6.49 -12.79 -14.56
C ILE A 255 -5.47 -13.23 -13.51
N ILE A 256 -4.86 -12.28 -12.80
CA ILE A 256 -3.91 -12.55 -11.74
C ILE A 256 -4.56 -12.17 -10.41
N ASP A 257 -4.58 -13.12 -9.48
CA ASP A 257 -4.96 -12.93 -8.10
C ASP A 257 -3.66 -13.01 -7.27
N ALA A 258 -3.22 -11.85 -6.77
CA ALA A 258 -1.94 -11.68 -6.11
C ALA A 258 -2.08 -11.93 -4.62
N LYS A 259 -1.28 -12.85 -4.07
CA LYS A 259 -1.38 -13.31 -2.68
C LYS A 259 -0.08 -13.07 -1.93
N TYR A 260 -0.18 -12.37 -0.83
CA TYR A 260 0.91 -12.13 0.10
C TYR A 260 0.54 -12.74 1.45
N TYR A 261 1.00 -13.96 1.72
CA TYR A 261 0.72 -14.70 2.96
C TYR A 261 2.02 -15.08 3.66
N ALA A 262 1.95 -15.28 4.98
CA ALA A 262 3.04 -15.88 5.75
C ALA A 262 3.30 -17.32 5.28
N HIS A 263 2.25 -18.06 4.90
CA HIS A 263 2.34 -19.40 4.36
C HIS A 263 1.60 -19.50 3.02
N SER A 264 2.32 -19.89 1.97
CA SER A 264 1.76 -20.03 0.61
C SER A 264 0.99 -21.33 0.43
N THR A 265 1.24 -22.31 1.29
CA THR A 265 0.59 -23.62 1.27
C THR A 265 -0.14 -23.92 2.58
N GLN A 266 -1.13 -24.81 2.52
CA GLN A 266 -1.76 -25.42 3.68
C GLN A 266 -1.38 -26.88 3.76
N ILE A 267 -1.21 -27.40 4.98
CA ILE A 267 -0.96 -28.83 5.19
C ILE A 267 -2.30 -29.50 5.46
N GLN A 268 -2.67 -30.43 4.58
CA GLN A 268 -3.85 -31.26 4.75
C GLN A 268 -3.49 -32.73 4.47
N TYR A 269 -3.73 -33.61 5.44
CA TYR A 269 -3.39 -35.01 5.35
C TYR A 269 -1.90 -35.29 4.98
N ASP A 270 -0.97 -34.59 5.65
CA ASP A 270 0.48 -34.63 5.41
C ASP A 270 0.93 -34.26 3.98
N ARG A 271 0.08 -33.53 3.26
CA ARG A 271 0.39 -32.99 1.93
C ARG A 271 0.28 -31.48 1.92
N HIS A 272 1.26 -30.83 1.30
CA HIS A 272 1.21 -29.41 0.98
C HIS A 272 0.26 -29.18 -0.20
N THR A 273 -0.74 -28.35 0.00
CA THR A 273 -1.72 -28.01 -1.04
C THR A 273 -1.90 -26.49 -1.09
N VAL A 274 -2.28 -26.00 -2.27
CA VAL A 274 -2.71 -24.61 -2.44
C VAL A 274 -4.00 -24.37 -1.63
N HIS A 275 -4.18 -23.17 -1.10
CA HIS A 275 -5.42 -22.81 -0.41
C HIS A 275 -6.62 -22.96 -1.33
N SER A 276 -7.54 -23.85 -0.98
CA SER A 276 -8.69 -24.19 -1.82
C SER A 276 -9.57 -22.97 -2.17
N GLY A 277 -9.77 -22.06 -1.20
CA GLY A 277 -10.53 -20.83 -1.42
C GLY A 277 -9.94 -19.95 -2.53
N ASN A 278 -8.61 -19.81 -2.59
CA ASN A 278 -7.94 -19.04 -3.65
C ASN A 278 -8.10 -19.72 -5.02
N LEU A 279 -8.03 -21.05 -5.05
CA LEU A 279 -8.21 -21.80 -6.29
C LEU A 279 -9.65 -21.66 -6.81
N TYR A 280 -10.64 -21.77 -5.93
CA TYR A 280 -12.05 -21.55 -6.29
C TYR A 280 -12.30 -20.12 -6.76
N GLN A 281 -11.69 -19.13 -6.12
CA GLN A 281 -11.80 -17.72 -6.48
C GLN A 281 -11.30 -17.48 -7.91
N ILE A 282 -10.04 -17.87 -8.21
CA ILE A 282 -9.48 -17.65 -9.54
C ILE A 282 -10.24 -18.43 -10.63
N PHE A 283 -10.65 -19.68 -10.33
CA PHE A 283 -11.44 -20.47 -11.26
C PHE A 283 -12.79 -19.82 -11.56
N THR A 284 -13.48 -19.31 -10.54
CA THR A 284 -14.75 -18.60 -10.70
C THR A 284 -14.57 -17.35 -11.57
N TYR A 285 -13.51 -16.58 -11.34
CA TYR A 285 -13.20 -15.39 -12.17
C TYR A 285 -12.98 -15.75 -13.63
N VAL A 286 -12.18 -16.77 -13.90
CA VAL A 286 -11.88 -17.24 -15.26
C VAL A 286 -13.14 -17.70 -15.97
N LYS A 287 -13.99 -18.52 -15.33
CA LYS A 287 -15.20 -19.06 -15.95
C LYS A 287 -16.26 -17.98 -16.23
N ASN A 288 -16.46 -17.03 -15.32
CA ASN A 288 -17.38 -15.91 -15.57
C ASN A 288 -16.83 -14.98 -16.67
N LYS A 289 -15.51 -14.76 -16.71
CA LYS A 289 -14.89 -13.95 -17.76
C LYS A 289 -14.95 -14.63 -19.14
N GLU A 290 -14.80 -15.93 -19.18
CA GLU A 290 -14.94 -16.73 -20.41
C GLU A 290 -16.38 -16.65 -20.93
N ALA A 291 -17.37 -16.85 -20.06
CA ALA A 291 -18.78 -16.77 -20.42
C ALA A 291 -19.20 -15.35 -20.88
N GLU A 292 -18.65 -14.29 -20.28
CA GLU A 292 -18.82 -12.89 -20.74
C GLU A 292 -18.36 -12.68 -22.20
N LEU A 293 -17.42 -13.48 -22.67
CA LEU A 293 -16.73 -13.29 -23.95
C LEU A 293 -17.14 -14.30 -25.03
N VAL A 294 -18.17 -15.11 -24.79
CA VAL A 294 -18.56 -16.24 -25.65
C VAL A 294 -18.78 -15.85 -27.13
N ASP A 295 -19.23 -14.63 -27.38
CA ASP A 295 -19.55 -14.15 -28.73
C ASP A 295 -18.36 -13.64 -29.55
N ARG A 296 -17.13 -13.75 -29.01
CA ARG A 296 -15.90 -13.28 -29.67
C ARG A 296 -14.73 -14.20 -29.42
N PRO A 297 -13.73 -14.26 -30.31
CA PRO A 297 -12.52 -15.01 -30.08
C PRO A 297 -11.86 -14.57 -28.78
N HIS A 298 -11.52 -15.52 -27.92
CA HIS A 298 -10.87 -15.23 -26.63
C HIS A 298 -10.12 -16.45 -26.09
N GLU A 299 -9.07 -16.17 -25.32
CA GLU A 299 -8.35 -17.14 -24.50
C GLU A 299 -8.23 -16.55 -23.08
N VAL A 300 -8.96 -17.11 -22.12
CA VAL A 300 -8.93 -16.65 -20.73
C VAL A 300 -8.11 -17.64 -19.88
N SER A 301 -7.11 -17.10 -19.19
CA SER A 301 -6.28 -17.84 -18.25
C SER A 301 -6.32 -17.20 -16.86
N GLY A 302 -6.07 -18.01 -15.83
CA GLY A 302 -5.97 -17.54 -14.44
C GLY A 302 -4.60 -17.81 -13.85
N MET A 303 -4.18 -16.96 -12.91
CA MET A 303 -2.94 -17.13 -12.16
C MET A 303 -3.14 -16.75 -10.70
N LEU A 304 -2.75 -17.64 -9.79
CA LEU A 304 -2.48 -17.30 -8.40
C LEU A 304 -0.99 -16.96 -8.31
N LEU A 305 -0.67 -15.71 -7.95
CA LEU A 305 0.71 -15.24 -7.85
C LEU A 305 1.06 -14.97 -6.39
N TYR A 306 1.70 -15.96 -5.75
CA TYR A 306 2.14 -15.86 -4.37
C TYR A 306 3.46 -15.12 -4.25
N ALA A 307 3.60 -14.24 -3.24
CA ALA A 307 4.92 -13.80 -2.81
C ALA A 307 5.64 -14.95 -2.12
N LYS A 308 6.96 -15.12 -2.41
CA LYS A 308 7.77 -16.16 -1.77
C LYS A 308 7.81 -15.98 -0.25
N THR A 309 7.57 -17.07 0.45
CA THR A 309 7.72 -17.20 1.90
C THR A 309 9.01 -17.97 2.22
N ASP A 310 9.28 -18.25 3.51
CA ASP A 310 10.41 -19.05 3.95
C ASP A 310 10.13 -20.57 3.93
N GLU A 311 9.00 -20.98 3.34
CA GLU A 311 8.67 -22.39 3.18
C GLU A 311 9.65 -23.07 2.19
N ASP A 312 9.99 -24.33 2.45
CA ASP A 312 10.83 -25.13 1.55
C ASP A 312 10.10 -25.54 0.27
N ILE A 313 8.76 -25.55 0.31
CA ILE A 313 7.90 -25.95 -0.82
C ILE A 313 7.16 -24.73 -1.33
N PHE A 314 7.41 -24.39 -2.59
CA PHE A 314 6.74 -23.29 -3.27
C PHE A 314 5.80 -23.84 -4.33
N PRO A 315 4.55 -23.34 -4.39
CA PRO A 315 3.67 -23.69 -5.50
C PRO A 315 4.19 -23.05 -6.81
N ASP A 316 4.48 -23.90 -7.79
CA ASP A 316 4.84 -23.51 -9.17
C ASP A 316 4.29 -24.60 -10.12
N ASN A 317 2.99 -24.55 -10.35
CA ASN A 317 2.27 -25.57 -11.08
C ASN A 317 1.31 -24.95 -12.11
N GLU A 318 1.16 -25.65 -13.23
CA GLU A 318 0.18 -25.30 -14.25
C GLU A 318 -0.86 -26.41 -14.37
N TYR A 319 -2.13 -26.02 -14.38
CA TYR A 319 -3.27 -26.92 -14.51
C TYR A 319 -4.13 -26.53 -15.71
N ARG A 320 -4.78 -27.52 -16.32
CA ARG A 320 -5.88 -27.30 -17.24
C ARG A 320 -7.18 -27.71 -16.58
N MET A 321 -8.08 -26.76 -16.39
CA MET A 321 -9.35 -26.96 -15.69
C MET A 321 -10.49 -26.46 -16.57
N SER A 322 -11.39 -27.35 -16.97
CA SER A 322 -12.58 -27.03 -17.82
C SER A 322 -12.24 -26.18 -19.06
N GLY A 323 -11.13 -26.51 -19.73
CA GLY A 323 -10.68 -25.82 -20.94
C GLY A 323 -9.69 -24.69 -20.73
N ASN A 324 -9.66 -24.07 -19.53
CA ASN A 324 -8.80 -22.92 -19.23
C ASN A 324 -7.46 -23.34 -18.59
N ARG A 325 -6.45 -22.50 -18.79
CA ARG A 325 -5.16 -22.61 -18.09
C ARG A 325 -5.27 -21.88 -16.75
N ILE A 326 -4.97 -22.60 -15.66
CA ILE A 326 -4.84 -22.04 -14.30
C ILE A 326 -3.42 -22.31 -13.81
N GLU A 327 -2.66 -21.26 -13.52
CA GLU A 327 -1.29 -21.35 -13.03
C GLU A 327 -1.25 -20.91 -11.56
N VAL A 328 -0.48 -21.63 -10.76
CA VAL A 328 -0.13 -21.23 -9.40
C VAL A 328 1.37 -21.01 -9.41
N ARG A 329 1.81 -19.79 -9.14
CA ARG A 329 3.20 -19.39 -9.25
C ARG A 329 3.67 -18.61 -8.04
N THR A 330 4.95 -18.73 -7.72
CA THR A 330 5.61 -17.98 -6.65
C THR A 330 6.56 -16.94 -7.21
N LEU A 331 6.39 -15.69 -6.81
CA LEU A 331 7.30 -14.58 -7.13
C LEU A 331 8.34 -14.45 -6.02
N ASN A 332 9.60 -14.69 -6.33
CA ASN A 332 10.69 -14.52 -5.36
C ASN A 332 11.08 -13.04 -5.22
N LEU A 333 10.81 -12.46 -4.06
CA LEU A 333 11.10 -11.07 -3.71
C LEU A 333 12.42 -10.88 -2.97
N ASP A 334 13.17 -11.95 -2.69
CA ASP A 334 14.45 -11.92 -1.97
C ASP A 334 15.66 -11.65 -2.89
N GLY A 335 15.52 -11.82 -4.20
CA GLY A 335 16.56 -11.54 -5.20
C GLY A 335 16.76 -10.05 -5.44
N ASP A 336 17.75 -9.69 -6.28
CA ASP A 336 17.87 -8.33 -6.79
C ASP A 336 16.63 -7.93 -7.59
N PHE A 337 16.32 -6.65 -7.65
CA PHE A 337 15.13 -6.20 -8.36
C PHE A 337 15.12 -6.57 -9.86
N SER A 338 16.30 -6.69 -10.49
CA SER A 338 16.44 -7.22 -11.84
C SER A 338 15.92 -8.65 -11.99
N PHE A 339 16.09 -9.48 -10.95
CA PHE A 339 15.58 -10.84 -10.91
C PHE A 339 14.04 -10.86 -10.74
N ILE A 340 13.49 -9.97 -9.90
CA ILE A 340 12.04 -9.81 -9.77
C ILE A 340 11.43 -9.37 -11.11
N ARG A 341 12.06 -8.39 -11.78
CA ARG A 341 11.65 -7.96 -13.12
C ARG A 341 11.66 -9.11 -14.12
N ALA A 342 12.71 -9.90 -14.15
CA ALA A 342 12.82 -11.04 -15.07
C ALA A 342 11.69 -12.07 -14.87
N GLN A 343 11.27 -12.31 -13.63
CA GLN A 343 10.13 -13.18 -13.33
C GLN A 343 8.80 -12.61 -13.87
N LEU A 344 8.55 -11.30 -13.66
CA LEU A 344 7.35 -10.63 -14.17
C LEU A 344 7.37 -10.51 -15.71
N ASP A 345 8.53 -10.21 -16.29
CA ASP A 345 8.74 -10.19 -17.75
C ASP A 345 8.43 -11.57 -18.35
N GLY A 346 8.88 -12.65 -17.71
CA GLY A 346 8.60 -14.03 -18.15
C GLY A 346 7.11 -14.38 -18.16
N ILE A 347 6.30 -13.77 -17.30
CA ILE A 347 4.83 -13.92 -17.35
C ILE A 347 4.28 -13.26 -18.62
N ALA A 348 4.68 -12.01 -18.92
CA ALA A 348 4.23 -11.31 -20.12
C ALA A 348 4.65 -12.04 -21.40
N GLU A 349 5.86 -12.55 -21.46
CA GLU A 349 6.37 -13.32 -22.60
C GLU A 349 5.60 -14.63 -22.77
N LYS A 350 5.38 -15.39 -21.69
CA LYS A 350 4.68 -16.68 -21.70
C LYS A 350 3.24 -16.57 -22.21
N TYR A 351 2.50 -15.56 -21.73
CA TYR A 351 1.06 -15.44 -22.02
C TYR A 351 0.77 -14.63 -23.26
N PHE A 352 1.56 -13.61 -23.57
CA PHE A 352 1.27 -12.65 -24.64
C PHE A 352 2.30 -12.68 -25.77
N GLY A 353 3.46 -13.32 -25.57
CA GLY A 353 4.56 -13.29 -26.54
C GLY A 353 5.24 -11.92 -26.64
N ILE A 354 5.04 -11.05 -25.64
CA ILE A 354 5.58 -9.70 -25.64
C ILE A 354 6.83 -9.65 -24.77
N VAL A 355 7.97 -9.31 -25.39
CA VAL A 355 9.24 -9.09 -24.70
C VAL A 355 9.37 -7.59 -24.38
N ASN A 356 9.85 -7.29 -23.18
CA ASN A 356 10.12 -5.92 -22.75
C ASN A 356 11.28 -5.32 -23.57
N GLN A 357 10.98 -4.35 -24.42
CA GLN A 357 11.98 -3.69 -25.27
C GLN A 357 12.85 -2.68 -24.50
N ASN A 358 12.50 -2.33 -23.27
CA ASN A 358 13.25 -1.36 -22.45
C ASN A 358 14.49 -1.98 -21.74
N LYS A 359 14.89 -3.19 -22.11
CA LYS A 359 16.06 -3.87 -21.51
C LYS A 359 17.42 -3.25 -21.86
N GLU A 360 17.50 -2.37 -22.90
CA GLU A 360 18.79 -1.88 -23.40
C GLU A 360 19.23 -0.50 -22.88
N VAL A 361 18.39 0.20 -22.08
CA VAL A 361 18.77 1.55 -21.62
C VAL A 361 18.35 1.74 -20.16
N ARG A 362 19.13 1.18 -19.21
CA ARG A 362 19.33 1.79 -17.86
C ARG A 362 20.28 0.96 -17.01
#